data_9d9cac649bea1a41f94348261e55edc6
#
_entry.id   9d9cac649bea1a41f94348261e55edc6
#
_cell.length_a   1.000
_cell.length_b   1.000
_cell.length_c   1.000
_cell.angle_alpha   90.00
_cell.angle_beta   90.00
_cell.angle_gamma   90.00
#
_symmetry.space_group_name_H-M   'P 1'
#
loop_
_entity.id
_entity.type
_entity.pdbx_description
1 polymer ?
#
loop_
_entity_poly.entity_id
_entity_poly.type
_entity_poly.pdbx_seq_one_letter_code
_entity_poly.pdbx_strand_id
1 'polypeptide(L)'
;MLKTKELSNLTEWLDKYPLFHSGDEVDEVRHKVGGIFVPHHLRVLGQQQHLSANMNHLQLDNTSVNTLGYGAGVNISCDPFEQFLLIMLPMTGVMHATVEDGVVEAHKNVAALINTSDPLSMKWGENCNQLIIRINKALIARTCETLLGHPVKDDVKFSSALQMAQGNDMYQSIIHLLAT
;
A
#
# COMPACT_ATOMS: atom_id res chain seq x y z
N MET A 1 13.20 -11.64 15.77
CA MET A 1 12.03 -12.48 16.13
C MET A 1 10.83 -11.70 16.72
N LEU A 2 11.04 -10.52 17.30
CA LEU A 2 9.96 -9.62 17.76
C LEU A 2 9.13 -9.00 16.60
N LYS A 3 9.77 -8.67 15.48
CA LYS A 3 9.14 -7.97 14.34
C LYS A 3 7.98 -8.73 13.64
N THR A 4 8.05 -10.04 13.54
CA THR A 4 6.99 -10.85 12.92
C THR A 4 5.72 -10.88 13.77
N LYS A 5 5.85 -10.85 15.09
CA LYS A 5 4.73 -10.87 16.03
C LYS A 5 3.96 -9.55 16.05
N GLU A 6 4.65 -8.43 15.92
CA GLU A 6 4.02 -7.10 15.91
C GLU A 6 3.22 -6.88 14.63
N LEU A 7 3.75 -7.28 13.47
CA LEU A 7 3.02 -7.21 12.21
C LEU A 7 1.80 -8.15 12.21
N SER A 8 1.93 -9.34 12.81
CA SER A 8 0.80 -10.25 13.00
C SER A 8 -0.29 -9.63 13.88
N ASN A 9 0.09 -9.00 14.98
CA ASN A 9 -0.86 -8.32 15.87
C ASN A 9 -1.59 -7.18 15.15
N LEU A 10 -0.87 -6.42 14.29
CA LEU A 10 -1.48 -5.35 13.51
C LEU A 10 -2.51 -5.89 12.52
N THR A 11 -2.18 -6.95 11.79
CA THR A 11 -3.12 -7.55 10.83
C THR A 11 -4.33 -8.15 11.51
N GLU A 12 -4.16 -8.88 12.62
CA GLU A 12 -5.25 -9.37 13.46
C GLU A 12 -6.17 -8.24 13.98
N TRP A 13 -5.57 -7.10 14.31
CA TRP A 13 -6.35 -5.94 14.73
C TRP A 13 -7.12 -5.32 13.55
N LEU A 14 -6.53 -5.25 12.35
CA LEU A 14 -7.19 -4.77 11.13
C LEU A 14 -8.33 -5.69 10.66
N ASP A 15 -8.33 -6.97 11.03
CA ASP A 15 -9.42 -7.90 10.73
C ASP A 15 -10.76 -7.50 11.35
N LYS A 16 -10.76 -6.54 12.28
CA LYS A 16 -11.99 -5.93 12.83
C LYS A 16 -12.62 -4.90 11.90
N TYR A 17 -11.95 -4.51 10.83
CA TYR A 17 -12.37 -3.47 9.89
C TYR A 17 -12.46 -4.00 8.45
N PRO A 18 -13.24 -5.07 8.21
CA PRO A 18 -13.32 -5.63 6.86
C PRO A 18 -14.05 -4.68 5.91
N LEU A 19 -13.46 -4.44 4.75
CA LEU A 19 -14.16 -3.86 3.62
C LEU A 19 -14.91 -4.95 2.86
N PHE A 20 -14.25 -6.11 2.68
CA PHE A 20 -14.83 -7.37 2.21
C PHE A 20 -13.93 -8.56 2.57
N HIS A 21 -14.53 -9.74 2.80
CA HIS A 21 -13.81 -10.94 3.21
C HIS A 21 -13.53 -11.93 2.08
N SER A 22 -14.37 -11.97 1.08
CA SER A 22 -14.20 -12.86 -0.06
C SER A 22 -14.83 -12.21 -1.28
N GLY A 23 -14.01 -11.51 -2.05
CA GLY A 23 -14.38 -11.01 -3.36
C GLY A 23 -13.89 -11.99 -4.42
N ASP A 24 -14.79 -12.49 -5.25
CA ASP A 24 -14.51 -13.40 -6.36
C ASP A 24 -14.73 -12.74 -7.72
N GLU A 25 -15.66 -11.78 -7.80
CA GLU A 25 -15.94 -11.02 -9.00
C GLU A 25 -14.95 -9.86 -9.21
N VAL A 26 -14.21 -9.91 -10.31
CA VAL A 26 -13.13 -8.95 -10.61
C VAL A 26 -13.62 -7.50 -10.63
N ASP A 27 -14.78 -7.25 -11.25
CA ASP A 27 -15.31 -5.89 -11.38
C ASP A 27 -15.80 -5.33 -10.05
N GLU A 28 -16.39 -6.16 -9.18
CA GLU A 28 -16.83 -5.75 -7.85
C GLU A 28 -15.62 -5.42 -6.97
N VAL A 29 -14.60 -6.30 -6.94
CA VAL A 29 -13.36 -6.08 -6.20
C VAL A 29 -12.66 -4.82 -6.68
N ARG A 30 -12.52 -4.66 -8.00
CA ARG A 30 -11.93 -3.46 -8.61
C ARG A 30 -12.66 -2.19 -8.21
N HIS A 31 -13.99 -2.19 -8.21
CA HIS A 31 -14.80 -1.04 -7.82
C HIS A 31 -14.60 -0.67 -6.34
N LYS A 32 -14.66 -1.65 -5.44
CA LYS A 32 -14.46 -1.44 -3.99
C LYS A 32 -13.07 -0.93 -3.68
N VAL A 33 -12.03 -1.55 -4.24
CA VAL A 33 -10.64 -1.13 -4.04
C VAL A 33 -10.40 0.26 -4.66
N GLY A 34 -10.98 0.52 -5.83
CA GLY A 34 -10.90 1.82 -6.50
C GLY A 34 -11.56 2.96 -5.70
N GLY A 35 -12.60 2.66 -4.93
CA GLY A 35 -13.23 3.63 -4.03
C GLY A 35 -12.34 4.05 -2.84
N ILE A 36 -11.41 3.20 -2.41
CA ILE A 36 -10.45 3.50 -1.34
C ILE A 36 -9.22 4.23 -1.89
N PHE A 37 -8.72 3.82 -3.03
CA PHE A 37 -7.51 4.39 -3.63
C PHE A 37 -7.87 5.26 -4.85
N VAL A 38 -7.80 4.72 -6.03
CA VAL A 38 -8.16 5.38 -7.29
C VAL A 38 -8.81 4.37 -8.25
N PRO A 39 -9.63 4.81 -9.19
CA PRO A 39 -10.07 3.95 -10.29
C PRO A 39 -8.85 3.37 -11.02
N HIS A 40 -8.92 2.08 -11.30
CA HIS A 40 -7.79 1.36 -11.91
C HIS A 40 -8.30 0.21 -12.78
N HIS A 41 -7.42 -0.28 -13.64
CA HIS A 41 -7.62 -1.54 -14.36
C HIS A 41 -7.07 -2.69 -13.52
N LEU A 42 -7.82 -3.78 -13.43
CA LEU A 42 -7.44 -5.01 -12.74
C LEU A 42 -7.59 -6.17 -13.70
N ARG A 43 -6.51 -6.90 -13.94
CA ARG A 43 -6.49 -8.10 -14.77
C ARG A 43 -5.88 -9.28 -14.02
N VAL A 44 -6.62 -10.37 -13.93
CA VAL A 44 -6.13 -11.63 -13.38
C VAL A 44 -5.17 -12.28 -14.36
N LEU A 45 -4.09 -12.83 -13.86
CA LEU A 45 -3.04 -13.51 -14.63
C LEU A 45 -3.23 -15.03 -14.59
N GLY A 46 -2.73 -15.69 -15.62
CA GLY A 46 -2.80 -17.16 -15.73
C GLY A 46 -4.17 -17.67 -16.16
N GLN A 47 -4.47 -18.90 -15.79
CA GLN A 47 -5.73 -19.58 -16.15
C GLN A 47 -6.84 -19.39 -15.11
N GLN A 48 -6.55 -18.81 -13.97
CA GLN A 48 -7.52 -18.47 -12.93
C GLN A 48 -8.47 -17.38 -13.46
N GLN A 49 -9.76 -17.62 -13.39
CA GLN A 49 -10.78 -16.65 -13.79
C GLN A 49 -11.42 -15.94 -12.59
N HIS A 50 -11.17 -16.42 -11.37
CA HIS A 50 -11.77 -15.92 -10.14
C HIS A 50 -10.70 -15.42 -9.19
N LEU A 51 -11.06 -14.40 -8.41
CA LEU A 51 -10.29 -13.91 -7.29
C LEU A 51 -10.68 -14.66 -6.01
N SER A 52 -9.82 -14.61 -5.02
CA SER A 52 -10.13 -14.88 -3.62
C SER A 52 -9.66 -13.68 -2.80
N ALA A 53 -10.20 -12.53 -3.16
CA ALA A 53 -9.71 -11.26 -2.65
C ALA A 53 -10.30 -10.94 -1.28
N ASN A 54 -9.48 -10.33 -0.43
CA ASN A 54 -9.89 -9.80 0.86
C ASN A 54 -9.26 -8.44 1.09
N MET A 55 -9.95 -7.56 1.80
CA MET A 55 -9.45 -6.24 2.14
C MET A 55 -10.01 -5.78 3.48
N ASN A 56 -9.11 -5.31 4.33
CA ASN A 56 -9.45 -4.54 5.52
C ASN A 56 -9.11 -3.06 5.28
N HIS A 57 -9.91 -2.16 5.82
CA HIS A 57 -9.74 -0.71 5.65
C HIS A 57 -10.05 0.03 6.93
N LEU A 58 -9.06 0.75 7.44
CA LEU A 58 -9.22 1.66 8.56
C LEU A 58 -8.87 3.08 8.11
N GLN A 59 -9.85 3.98 8.16
CA GLN A 59 -9.64 5.41 7.88
C GLN A 59 -9.25 6.14 9.16
N LEU A 60 -8.17 6.91 9.09
CA LEU A 60 -7.65 7.78 10.16
C LEU A 60 -7.42 9.18 9.56
N ASP A 61 -8.33 10.11 9.77
CA ASP A 61 -8.23 11.49 9.22
C ASP A 61 -7.60 11.57 7.80
N ASN A 62 -6.33 11.93 7.73
CA ASN A 62 -5.56 12.11 6.49
C ASN A 62 -4.76 10.87 6.06
N THR A 63 -4.98 9.74 6.73
CA THR A 63 -4.25 8.48 6.50
C THR A 63 -5.23 7.33 6.52
N SER A 64 -4.99 6.29 5.74
CA SER A 64 -5.67 5.01 5.95
C SER A 64 -4.68 3.86 6.00
N VAL A 65 -5.02 2.84 6.76
CA VAL A 65 -4.26 1.60 6.89
C VAL A 65 -5.11 0.46 6.38
N ASN A 66 -4.55 -0.32 5.47
CA ASN A 66 -5.29 -1.32 4.73
C ASN A 66 -4.49 -2.61 4.66
N THR A 67 -5.18 -3.74 4.65
CA THR A 67 -4.64 -4.99 4.12
C THR A 67 -5.36 -5.35 2.84
N LEU A 68 -4.66 -5.87 1.85
CA LEU A 68 -5.23 -6.29 0.59
C LEU A 68 -4.50 -7.51 0.05
N GLY A 69 -5.25 -8.53 -0.31
CA GLY A 69 -4.80 -9.68 -1.07
C GLY A 69 -5.82 -10.02 -2.15
N TYR A 70 -5.36 -10.40 -3.33
CA TYR A 70 -6.26 -10.80 -4.42
C TYR A 70 -6.48 -12.31 -4.51
N GLY A 71 -5.61 -13.12 -3.87
CA GLY A 71 -5.64 -14.59 -3.95
C GLY A 71 -5.37 -15.12 -5.35
N ALA A 72 -4.85 -14.28 -6.23
CA ALA A 72 -4.47 -14.58 -7.61
C ALA A 72 -3.33 -13.67 -8.05
N GLY A 73 -2.57 -14.07 -9.04
CA GLY A 73 -1.66 -13.18 -9.73
C GLY A 73 -2.44 -12.10 -10.50
N VAL A 74 -2.09 -10.83 -10.33
CA VAL A 74 -2.81 -9.74 -10.97
C VAL A 74 -1.87 -8.69 -11.57
N ASN A 75 -2.34 -8.05 -12.65
CA ASN A 75 -1.80 -6.77 -13.11
C ASN A 75 -2.79 -5.66 -12.78
N ILE A 76 -2.25 -4.58 -12.23
CA ILE A 76 -2.99 -3.38 -11.87
C ILE A 76 -2.35 -2.20 -12.61
N SER A 77 -3.17 -1.37 -13.23
CA SER A 77 -2.69 -0.12 -13.82
C SER A 77 -3.69 1.01 -13.58
N CYS A 78 -3.19 2.20 -13.30
CA CYS A 78 -4.01 3.38 -13.10
C CYS A 78 -3.33 4.64 -13.65
N ASP A 79 -4.15 5.65 -13.90
CA ASP A 79 -3.69 6.99 -14.23
C ASP A 79 -2.97 7.62 -13.03
N PRO A 80 -2.19 8.69 -13.25
CA PRO A 80 -1.55 9.44 -12.18
C PRO A 80 -2.53 9.88 -11.10
N PHE A 81 -2.09 9.87 -9.85
CA PHE A 81 -2.83 10.41 -8.71
C PHE A 81 -1.94 11.27 -7.84
N GLU A 82 -2.32 12.52 -7.64
CA GLU A 82 -1.47 13.51 -6.99
C GLU A 82 -1.82 13.77 -5.52
N GLN A 83 -2.92 13.17 -5.00
CA GLN A 83 -3.48 13.54 -3.72
C GLN A 83 -2.84 12.84 -2.53
N PHE A 84 -2.19 11.70 -2.73
CA PHE A 84 -1.63 10.88 -1.65
C PHE A 84 -0.41 10.08 -2.09
N LEU A 85 0.33 9.61 -1.10
CA LEU A 85 1.40 8.64 -1.21
C LEU A 85 0.89 7.28 -0.75
N LEU A 86 1.35 6.20 -1.38
CA LEU A 86 1.17 4.84 -0.89
C LEU A 86 2.50 4.26 -0.40
N ILE A 87 2.47 3.67 0.78
CA ILE A 87 3.53 2.78 1.27
C ILE A 87 2.96 1.37 1.17
N MET A 88 3.57 0.54 0.33
CA MET A 88 3.11 -0.80 0.03
C MET A 88 4.12 -1.81 0.51
N LEU A 89 3.78 -2.55 1.57
CA LEU A 89 4.62 -3.56 2.19
C LEU A 89 4.01 -4.95 1.99
N PRO A 90 4.55 -5.79 1.11
CA PRO A 90 4.13 -7.18 1.03
C PRO A 90 4.47 -7.91 2.34
N MET A 91 3.46 -8.42 3.02
CA MET A 91 3.60 -9.31 4.18
C MET A 91 3.98 -10.71 3.73
N THR A 92 3.43 -11.14 2.59
CA THR A 92 3.75 -12.37 1.87
C THR A 92 3.84 -12.10 0.38
N GLY A 93 4.52 -12.96 -0.35
CA GLY A 93 4.65 -12.84 -1.80
C GLY A 93 5.55 -11.69 -2.24
N VAL A 94 5.42 -11.31 -3.49
CA VAL A 94 6.21 -10.27 -4.16
C VAL A 94 5.32 -9.41 -5.05
N MET A 95 5.64 -8.13 -5.10
CA MET A 95 5.02 -7.18 -6.01
C MET A 95 6.12 -6.43 -6.78
N HIS A 96 5.90 -6.23 -8.07
CA HIS A 96 6.72 -5.36 -8.91
C HIS A 96 5.90 -4.11 -9.27
N ALA A 97 6.46 -2.95 -9.02
CA ALA A 97 5.87 -1.67 -9.44
C ALA A 97 6.79 -0.98 -10.44
N THR A 98 6.23 -0.58 -11.57
CA THR A 98 6.92 0.30 -12.52
C THR A 98 6.61 1.74 -12.12
N VAL A 99 7.64 2.49 -11.81
CA VAL A 99 7.60 3.89 -11.36
C VAL A 99 8.59 4.71 -12.19
N GLU A 100 8.61 6.05 -12.02
CA GLU A 100 9.48 6.96 -12.77
C GLU A 100 10.95 6.50 -12.79
N ASP A 101 11.48 6.06 -11.64
CA ASP A 101 12.88 5.65 -11.45
C ASP A 101 13.18 4.21 -11.90
N GLY A 102 12.22 3.49 -12.47
CA GLY A 102 12.39 2.11 -12.92
C GLY A 102 11.40 1.14 -12.30
N VAL A 103 11.86 -0.09 -12.02
CA VAL A 103 11.05 -1.13 -11.43
C VAL A 103 11.47 -1.38 -9.99
N VAL A 104 10.53 -1.29 -9.06
CA VAL A 104 10.71 -1.67 -7.66
C VAL A 104 10.16 -3.07 -7.44
N GLU A 105 10.99 -3.98 -6.96
CA GLU A 105 10.56 -5.27 -6.43
C GLU A 105 10.34 -5.13 -4.92
N ALA A 106 9.08 -5.18 -4.51
CA ALA A 106 8.69 -5.13 -3.10
C ALA A 106 8.41 -6.54 -2.56
N HIS A 107 8.86 -6.77 -1.34
CA HIS A 107 8.68 -8.01 -0.60
C HIS A 107 8.79 -7.71 0.92
N LYS A 108 8.67 -8.71 1.78
CA LYS A 108 8.65 -8.53 3.25
C LYS A 108 9.77 -7.67 3.87
N ASN A 109 10.87 -7.45 3.15
CA ASN A 109 12.00 -6.63 3.62
C ASN A 109 12.17 -5.32 2.84
N VAL A 110 11.38 -5.11 1.80
CA VAL A 110 11.42 -3.91 0.95
C VAL A 110 10.00 -3.45 0.68
N ALA A 111 9.63 -2.29 1.19
CA ALA A 111 8.38 -1.63 0.83
C ALA A 111 8.56 -0.77 -0.43
N ALA A 112 7.53 -0.69 -1.25
CA ALA A 112 7.46 0.29 -2.33
C ALA A 112 6.77 1.56 -1.84
N LEU A 113 7.37 2.72 -2.12
CA LEU A 113 6.75 4.02 -1.96
C LEU A 113 6.27 4.49 -3.32
N ILE A 114 4.96 4.60 -3.45
CA ILE A 114 4.32 4.99 -4.71
C ILE A 114 3.86 6.45 -4.57
N ASN A 115 4.63 7.33 -5.19
CA ASN A 115 4.34 8.75 -5.29
C ASN A 115 4.17 9.09 -6.77
N THR A 116 2.95 9.03 -7.27
CA THR A 116 2.76 9.03 -8.71
C THR A 116 2.27 10.36 -9.25
N SER A 117 3.15 11.07 -9.91
CA SER A 117 2.82 11.97 -11.02
C SER A 117 2.71 11.26 -12.37
N ASP A 118 3.07 9.98 -12.45
CA ASP A 118 3.09 9.17 -13.64
C ASP A 118 2.11 7.98 -13.57
N PRO A 119 1.70 7.42 -14.72
CA PRO A 119 0.89 6.22 -14.74
C PRO A 119 1.58 5.08 -13.98
N LEU A 120 0.84 4.43 -13.08
CA LEU A 120 1.33 3.32 -12.28
C LEU A 120 0.98 1.99 -12.94
N SER A 121 1.95 1.09 -13.00
CA SER A 121 1.73 -0.31 -13.36
C SER A 121 2.33 -1.22 -12.31
N MET A 122 1.54 -2.16 -11.81
CA MET A 122 1.98 -3.13 -10.80
C MET A 122 1.63 -4.55 -11.23
N LYS A 123 2.52 -5.47 -10.89
CA LYS A 123 2.27 -6.92 -11.00
C LYS A 123 2.41 -7.54 -9.62
N TRP A 124 1.33 -8.14 -9.12
CA TRP A 124 1.32 -8.87 -7.86
C TRP A 124 1.37 -10.37 -8.10
N GLY A 125 2.18 -11.07 -7.32
CA GLY A 125 2.19 -12.52 -7.32
C GLY A 125 0.91 -13.11 -6.70
N GLU A 126 0.65 -14.37 -6.96
CA GLU A 126 -0.56 -15.09 -6.51
C GLU A 126 -0.75 -15.04 -4.98
N ASN A 127 0.35 -15.18 -4.23
CA ASN A 127 0.34 -15.18 -2.76
C ASN A 127 0.70 -13.80 -2.17
N CYS A 128 0.58 -12.73 -2.94
CA CYS A 128 0.94 -11.41 -2.48
C CYS A 128 -0.19 -10.82 -1.64
N ASN A 129 0.07 -10.68 -0.33
CA ASN A 129 -0.78 -9.95 0.60
C ASN A 129 -0.01 -8.74 1.12
N GLN A 130 -0.61 -7.59 1.09
CA GLN A 130 0.06 -6.33 1.42
C GLN A 130 -0.58 -5.61 2.60
N LEU A 131 0.27 -4.99 3.40
CA LEU A 131 -0.09 -3.85 4.23
C LEU A 131 0.12 -2.59 3.38
N ILE A 132 -0.93 -1.78 3.25
CA ILE A 132 -0.90 -0.56 2.44
C ILE A 132 -1.28 0.62 3.33
N ILE A 133 -0.39 1.61 3.41
CA ILE A 133 -0.65 2.86 4.11
C ILE A 133 -0.81 3.95 3.04
N ARG A 134 -1.96 4.62 3.08
CA ARG A 134 -2.27 5.77 2.23
C ARG A 134 -2.13 7.02 3.08
N ILE A 135 -1.31 7.97 2.66
CA ILE A 135 -1.03 9.21 3.37
C ILE A 135 -1.34 10.39 2.45
N ASN A 136 -2.21 11.30 2.88
CA ASN A 136 -2.51 12.50 2.12
C ASN A 136 -1.24 13.38 1.99
N LYS A 137 -0.92 13.83 0.79
CA LYS A 137 0.26 14.68 0.52
C LYS A 137 0.23 16.00 1.31
N ALA A 138 -0.94 16.58 1.57
CA ALA A 138 -1.05 17.75 2.40
C ALA A 138 -0.57 17.53 3.84
N LEU A 139 -0.75 16.33 4.39
CA LEU A 139 -0.19 15.95 5.69
C LEU A 139 1.33 15.89 5.63
N ILE A 140 1.87 15.27 4.59
CA ILE A 140 3.33 15.17 4.37
C ILE A 140 3.95 16.55 4.28
N ALA A 141 3.39 17.43 3.44
CA ALA A 141 3.87 18.80 3.27
C ALA A 141 3.89 19.58 4.60
N ARG A 142 2.78 19.57 5.34
CA ARG A 142 2.71 20.23 6.67
C ARG A 142 3.73 19.69 7.66
N THR A 143 3.93 18.36 7.66
CA THR A 143 4.92 17.74 8.54
C THR A 143 6.33 18.16 8.18
N CYS A 144 6.66 18.19 6.89
CA CYS A 144 7.95 18.66 6.41
C CYS A 144 8.16 20.16 6.74
N GLU A 145 7.15 21.00 6.52
CA GLU A 145 7.21 22.44 6.89
C GLU A 145 7.47 22.65 8.38
N THR A 146 6.79 21.85 9.22
CA THR A 146 6.99 21.90 10.67
C THR A 146 8.41 21.51 11.07
N LEU A 147 8.96 20.46 10.44
CA LEU A 147 10.32 19.99 10.74
C LEU A 147 11.40 20.93 10.20
N LEU A 148 11.17 21.56 9.05
CA LEU A 148 12.13 22.44 8.39
C LEU A 148 12.06 23.89 8.92
N GLY A 149 10.93 24.28 9.50
CA GLY A 149 10.68 25.65 9.95
C GLY A 149 10.42 26.66 8.82
N HIS A 150 10.16 26.19 7.60
CA HIS A 150 9.81 27.03 6.44
C HIS A 150 8.89 26.27 5.47
N PRO A 151 8.12 27.01 4.62
CA PRO A 151 7.25 26.39 3.63
C PRO A 151 8.01 25.49 2.64
N VAL A 152 7.40 24.35 2.29
CA VAL A 152 7.87 23.46 1.23
C VAL A 152 7.30 23.95 -0.10
N LYS A 153 8.18 24.32 -1.04
CA LYS A 153 7.77 24.90 -2.33
C LYS A 153 7.52 23.86 -3.42
N ASP A 154 8.19 22.73 -3.31
CA ASP A 154 8.13 21.65 -4.28
C ASP A 154 7.52 20.38 -3.65
N ASP A 155 7.03 19.47 -4.48
CA ASP A 155 6.55 18.17 -4.02
C ASP A 155 7.66 17.40 -3.29
N VAL A 156 7.32 16.88 -2.11
CA VAL A 156 8.24 16.02 -1.36
C VAL A 156 8.40 14.70 -2.09
N LYS A 157 9.59 14.44 -2.60
CA LYS A 157 9.93 13.19 -3.26
C LYS A 157 10.64 12.24 -2.30
N PHE A 158 10.28 10.98 -2.38
CA PHE A 158 10.90 9.89 -1.63
C PHE A 158 11.52 8.89 -2.60
N SER A 159 12.53 8.16 -2.13
CA SER A 159 13.01 6.98 -2.85
C SER A 159 11.88 5.96 -2.99
N SER A 160 11.70 5.41 -4.18
CA SER A 160 10.61 4.47 -4.49
C SER A 160 10.72 3.12 -3.77
N ALA A 161 11.90 2.80 -3.21
CA ALA A 161 12.14 1.59 -2.44
C ALA A 161 12.60 1.94 -1.02
N LEU A 162 11.96 1.33 -0.03
CA LEU A 162 12.30 1.49 1.37
C LEU A 162 12.74 0.16 1.98
N GLN A 163 13.99 0.11 2.44
CA GLN A 163 14.52 -1.07 3.12
C GLN A 163 13.91 -1.22 4.52
N MET A 164 13.23 -2.33 4.76
CA MET A 164 12.57 -2.64 6.03
C MET A 164 13.46 -3.47 6.97
N ALA A 165 14.65 -3.87 6.52
CA ALA A 165 15.59 -4.64 7.31
C ALA A 165 16.37 -3.75 8.29
N GLN A 166 16.49 -4.21 9.53
CA GLN A 166 17.32 -3.65 10.61
C GLN A 166 16.83 -2.33 11.25
N GLY A 167 16.07 -2.45 12.33
CA GLY A 167 15.84 -1.36 13.29
C GLY A 167 15.12 -0.15 12.72
N ASN A 168 14.36 -0.34 11.66
CA ASN A 168 13.73 0.74 10.95
C ASN A 168 12.65 1.39 11.83
N ASP A 169 12.93 2.61 12.27
CA ASP A 169 12.06 3.43 13.10
C ASP A 169 10.69 3.69 12.46
N MET A 170 10.60 3.61 11.13
CA MET A 170 9.34 3.77 10.42
C MET A 170 8.36 2.63 10.71
N TYR A 171 8.82 1.38 10.74
CA TYR A 171 7.97 0.25 11.13
C TYR A 171 7.48 0.41 12.57
N GLN A 172 8.38 0.79 13.48
CA GLN A 172 8.03 1.05 14.87
C GLN A 172 7.07 2.25 14.98
N SER A 173 7.27 3.28 14.16
CA SER A 173 6.38 4.45 14.13
C SER A 173 4.98 4.09 13.64
N ILE A 174 4.85 3.23 12.62
CA ILE A 174 3.56 2.74 12.15
C ILE A 174 2.85 1.95 13.24
N ILE A 175 3.54 1.01 13.88
CA ILE A 175 2.98 0.21 14.99
C ILE A 175 2.57 1.12 16.16
N HIS A 176 3.40 2.10 16.50
CA HIS A 176 3.10 3.03 17.57
C HIS A 176 1.88 3.92 17.27
N LEU A 177 1.77 4.43 16.03
CA LEU A 177 0.62 5.21 15.57
C LEU A 177 -0.71 4.43 15.63
N LEU A 178 -0.65 3.12 15.47
CA LEU A 178 -1.83 2.25 15.47
C LEU A 178 -2.16 1.69 16.87
N ALA A 179 -1.25 1.82 17.83
CA ALA A 179 -1.43 1.37 19.20
C ALA A 179 -1.93 2.47 20.15
N THR A 180 -1.99 3.72 19.68
CA THR A 180 -2.54 4.89 20.42
C THR A 180 -3.95 5.19 19.98
#